data_61b0c846fbf48ca3103020934eaaa9fc
#
_entry.id   61b0c846fbf48ca3103020934eaaa9fc
#
_cell.length_a   1.000
_cell.length_b   1.000
_cell.length_c   1.000
_cell.angle_alpha   90.00
_cell.angle_beta   90.00
_cell.angle_gamma   90.00
#
_symmetry.space_group_name_H-M   'P 1'
#
loop_
_entity.id
_entity.type
_entity.pdbx_description
1 polymer ?
#
loop_
_entity_poly.entity_id
_entity_poly.type
_entity_poly.pdbx_seq_one_letter_code
_entity_poly.pdbx_strand_id
1 'polypeptide(L)'
;DNVVIDIQQLQKDEVLNITYFAETAAGEDWDISDNVGWSPDFADPSTYLDIIKPSVGENTKTYLGFDSGTDNAAAKTVGLNDYEKLVTEAGNETTDVVKRYDKYATAQAWLTDSALIIPTTTLTGRPILSKMVPFTMPFAFSGNKGTSDPLLYKYLELQDKAVTVDEYQKAQDKWMKEKEESNKKAQE
;
A
#
# COMPACT_ATOMS: atom_id res chain seq x y z
N ASP A 1 5.79 -24.94 -24.50
CA ASP A 1 6.77 -23.83 -24.55
C ASP A 1 7.51 -23.82 -23.22
N ASN A 2 8.83 -23.84 -23.28
CA ASN A 2 9.65 -23.88 -22.08
C ASN A 2 10.00 -22.41 -21.69
N VAL A 3 9.49 -21.94 -20.58
CA VAL A 3 9.95 -20.72 -19.94
C VAL A 3 11.14 -21.09 -19.07
N VAL A 4 12.27 -20.44 -19.27
CA VAL A 4 13.44 -20.56 -18.41
C VAL A 4 13.46 -19.34 -17.50
N ILE A 5 13.51 -19.57 -16.20
CA ILE A 5 13.61 -18.50 -15.20
C ILE A 5 15.04 -18.51 -14.68
N ASP A 6 15.75 -17.41 -14.89
CA ASP A 6 17.04 -17.13 -14.29
C ASP A 6 16.86 -16.22 -13.06
N ILE A 7 17.17 -16.76 -11.89
CA ILE A 7 16.99 -16.03 -10.62
C ILE A 7 18.32 -15.38 -10.22
N GLN A 8 18.35 -14.06 -10.24
CA GLN A 8 19.49 -13.29 -9.76
C GLN A 8 19.23 -12.80 -8.34
N GLN A 9 20.01 -13.31 -7.41
CA GLN A 9 19.97 -12.83 -6.02
C GLN A 9 21.03 -11.75 -5.81
N LEU A 10 20.58 -10.52 -5.66
CA LEU A 10 21.43 -9.35 -5.51
C LEU A 10 21.41 -8.80 -4.08
N GLN A 11 22.40 -8.00 -3.74
CA GLN A 11 22.37 -7.20 -2.51
C GLN A 11 21.32 -6.09 -2.63
N LYS A 12 20.77 -5.64 -1.48
CA LYS A 12 19.70 -4.65 -1.44
C LYS A 12 20.00 -3.39 -2.27
N ASP A 13 21.22 -2.86 -2.14
CA ASP A 13 21.58 -1.63 -2.84
C ASP A 13 21.69 -1.84 -4.36
N GLU A 14 22.11 -3.03 -4.80
CA GLU A 14 22.16 -3.40 -6.21
C GLU A 14 20.73 -3.50 -6.77
N VAL A 15 19.82 -4.16 -6.05
CA VAL A 15 18.39 -4.22 -6.44
C VAL A 15 17.81 -2.82 -6.54
N LEU A 16 18.05 -1.95 -5.56
CA LEU A 16 17.53 -0.59 -5.58
C LEU A 16 18.06 0.23 -6.76
N ASN A 17 19.31 0.04 -7.15
CA ASN A 17 19.91 0.76 -8.27
C ASN A 17 19.32 0.36 -9.63
N ILE A 18 18.95 -0.91 -9.81
CA ILE A 18 18.35 -1.39 -11.06
C ILE A 18 16.81 -1.33 -11.07
N THR A 19 16.19 -0.85 -9.98
CA THR A 19 14.74 -0.69 -9.87
C THR A 19 14.39 0.75 -9.50
N TYR A 20 14.33 1.06 -8.23
CA TYR A 20 13.83 2.34 -7.72
C TYR A 20 14.67 3.56 -8.12
N PHE A 21 16.00 3.42 -8.12
CA PHE A 21 16.93 4.50 -8.47
C PHE A 21 17.30 4.54 -9.95
N ALA A 22 16.84 3.62 -10.78
CA ALA A 22 17.07 3.69 -12.22
C ALA A 22 16.46 4.98 -12.76
N GLU A 23 17.22 5.75 -13.54
CA GLU A 23 16.77 7.04 -14.07
C GLU A 23 15.68 6.86 -15.14
N THR A 24 15.78 5.76 -15.90
CA THR A 24 14.82 5.42 -16.96
C THR A 24 14.50 3.93 -16.91
N ALA A 25 13.37 3.51 -17.49
CA ALA A 25 13.03 2.10 -17.63
C ALA A 25 14.09 1.30 -18.40
N ALA A 26 14.79 1.92 -19.33
CA ALA A 26 15.91 1.29 -20.05
C ALA A 26 17.12 0.94 -19.16
N GLY A 27 17.21 1.54 -17.99
CA GLY A 27 18.24 1.24 -16.98
C GLY A 27 17.85 0.07 -16.06
N GLU A 28 16.65 -0.45 -16.20
CA GLU A 28 16.16 -1.59 -15.43
C GLU A 28 16.45 -2.91 -16.17
N ASP A 29 17.24 -3.77 -15.57
CA ASP A 29 17.69 -5.03 -16.17
C ASP A 29 16.99 -6.22 -15.48
N TRP A 30 15.67 -6.29 -15.62
CA TRP A 30 14.86 -7.38 -15.09
C TRP A 30 13.55 -7.57 -15.87
N ASP A 31 13.06 -8.81 -15.95
CA ASP A 31 11.74 -9.15 -16.50
C ASP A 31 10.67 -9.28 -15.41
N ILE A 32 11.05 -9.80 -14.24
CA ILE A 32 10.20 -9.93 -13.07
C ILE A 32 10.99 -9.45 -11.85
N SER A 33 10.47 -8.47 -11.15
CA SER A 33 11.04 -7.99 -9.89
C SER A 33 10.24 -8.54 -8.70
N ASP A 34 10.95 -9.20 -7.78
CA ASP A 34 10.43 -9.56 -6.46
C ASP A 34 11.14 -8.68 -5.41
N ASN A 35 10.41 -8.24 -4.43
CA ASN A 35 10.93 -7.42 -3.34
C ASN A 35 10.91 -5.90 -3.58
N VAL A 36 9.88 -5.40 -4.21
CA VAL A 36 9.60 -3.97 -4.23
C VAL A 36 8.70 -3.65 -3.04
N GLY A 37 9.18 -2.82 -2.14
CA GLY A 37 8.43 -2.40 -0.96
C GLY A 37 7.89 -0.98 -1.11
N TRP A 38 6.59 -0.80 -0.93
CA TRP A 38 5.97 0.51 -0.83
C TRP A 38 4.98 0.51 0.35
N SER A 39 4.90 1.62 1.04
CA SER A 39 4.00 1.81 2.15
C SER A 39 3.11 3.02 1.93
N PRO A 40 1.83 2.95 2.27
CA PRO A 40 0.89 4.03 1.99
C PRO A 40 1.22 5.29 2.80
N ASP A 41 0.97 6.44 2.20
CA ASP A 41 1.07 7.73 2.89
C ASP A 41 -0.11 7.97 3.84
N PHE A 42 -1.27 7.41 3.53
CA PHE A 42 -2.51 7.53 4.32
C PHE A 42 -3.45 6.35 4.08
N ALA A 43 -4.43 6.18 4.95
CA ALA A 43 -5.38 5.06 4.90
C ALA A 43 -6.52 5.31 3.90
N ASP A 44 -6.20 5.37 2.62
CA ASP A 44 -7.17 5.43 1.52
C ASP A 44 -6.70 4.52 0.38
N PRO A 45 -7.60 3.81 -0.33
CA PRO A 45 -7.21 2.94 -1.43
C PRO A 45 -6.45 3.64 -2.56
N SER A 46 -6.68 4.94 -2.78
CA SER A 46 -5.97 5.72 -3.80
C SER A 46 -4.46 5.64 -3.62
N THR A 47 -3.98 5.68 -2.38
CA THR A 47 -2.55 5.68 -2.09
C THR A 47 -1.84 4.41 -2.58
N TYR A 48 -2.55 3.29 -2.74
CA TYR A 48 -2.00 2.05 -3.29
C TYR A 48 -2.17 1.94 -4.81
N LEU A 49 -3.20 2.56 -5.36
CA LEU A 49 -3.57 2.37 -6.76
C LEU A 49 -3.11 3.53 -7.65
N ASP A 50 -3.00 4.74 -7.11
CA ASP A 50 -2.54 5.91 -7.87
C ASP A 50 -1.10 5.77 -8.36
N ILE A 51 -0.25 5.08 -7.61
CA ILE A 51 1.18 4.92 -7.90
C ILE A 51 1.46 4.17 -9.22
N ILE A 52 0.47 3.44 -9.74
CA ILE A 52 0.59 2.64 -10.96
C ILE A 52 -0.07 3.34 -12.16
N LYS A 53 -0.71 4.49 -11.95
CA LYS A 53 -1.29 5.27 -13.06
C LYS A 53 -0.18 5.83 -13.96
N PRO A 54 -0.26 5.69 -15.28
CA PRO A 54 0.73 6.23 -16.20
C PRO A 54 0.97 7.73 -16.04
N SER A 55 -0.07 8.51 -15.76
CA SER A 55 0.06 9.98 -15.64
C SER A 55 0.78 10.45 -14.38
N VAL A 56 0.70 9.67 -13.30
CA VAL A 56 1.29 10.01 -11.99
C VAL A 56 2.59 9.25 -11.76
N GLY A 57 2.69 8.12 -12.32
CA GLY A 57 3.57 6.97 -12.26
C GLY A 57 5.00 7.12 -11.81
N GLU A 58 5.22 7.60 -10.61
CA GLU A 58 6.54 7.45 -9.97
C GLU A 58 6.97 5.98 -9.88
N ASN A 59 5.99 5.09 -9.79
CA ASN A 59 6.23 3.66 -9.59
C ASN A 59 5.91 2.76 -10.80
N THR A 60 5.47 3.30 -11.93
CA THR A 60 5.33 2.49 -13.15
C THR A 60 6.66 1.91 -13.60
N LYS A 61 7.73 2.67 -13.51
CA LYS A 61 9.09 2.22 -13.79
C LYS A 61 9.48 1.11 -12.81
N THR A 62 9.44 1.39 -11.52
CA THR A 62 9.88 0.46 -10.47
C THR A 62 9.10 -0.85 -10.40
N TYR A 63 7.79 -0.82 -10.68
CA TYR A 63 6.94 -2.01 -10.60
C TYR A 63 6.63 -2.64 -11.95
N LEU A 64 6.65 -1.88 -13.01
CA LEU A 64 6.20 -2.35 -14.32
C LEU A 64 7.26 -2.22 -15.42
N GLY A 65 8.44 -1.65 -15.09
CA GLY A 65 9.57 -1.59 -16.01
C GLY A 65 9.38 -0.65 -17.20
N PHE A 66 8.56 0.40 -17.10
CA PHE A 66 8.46 1.40 -18.17
C PHE A 66 8.26 2.82 -17.64
N ASP A 67 8.76 3.78 -18.41
CA ASP A 67 8.68 5.19 -18.04
C ASP A 67 7.24 5.69 -17.95
N SER A 68 6.97 6.59 -17.00
CA SER A 68 5.66 7.20 -16.82
C SER A 68 5.23 8.02 -18.03
N GLY A 69 3.94 8.19 -18.20
CA GLY A 69 3.30 8.97 -19.23
C GLY A 69 2.17 8.22 -19.93
N THR A 70 1.03 8.91 -20.13
CA THR A 70 -0.13 8.35 -20.84
C THR A 70 0.14 8.07 -22.32
N ASP A 71 1.16 8.69 -22.87
CA ASP A 71 1.60 8.46 -24.26
C ASP A 71 2.58 7.31 -24.42
N ASN A 72 3.03 6.71 -23.31
CA ASN A 72 3.91 5.58 -23.35
C ASN A 72 3.29 4.40 -24.13
N ALA A 73 4.02 3.88 -25.12
CA ALA A 73 3.53 2.81 -25.99
C ALA A 73 3.28 1.50 -25.24
N ALA A 74 4.12 1.18 -24.24
CA ALA A 74 3.94 -0.01 -23.42
C ALA A 74 2.67 0.10 -22.57
N ALA A 75 2.44 1.25 -21.92
CA ALA A 75 1.24 1.52 -21.13
C ALA A 75 -0.05 1.38 -21.98
N LYS A 76 -0.02 1.87 -23.20
CA LYS A 76 -1.13 1.71 -24.15
C LYS A 76 -1.34 0.25 -24.56
N THR A 77 -0.27 -0.47 -24.84
CA THR A 77 -0.33 -1.87 -25.28
C THR A 77 -0.92 -2.78 -24.22
N VAL A 78 -0.58 -2.57 -22.96
CA VAL A 78 -1.10 -3.38 -21.84
C VAL A 78 -2.44 -2.85 -21.29
N GLY A 79 -2.99 -1.77 -21.85
CA GLY A 79 -4.27 -1.20 -21.43
C GLY A 79 -4.23 -0.40 -20.11
N LEU A 80 -3.06 0.02 -19.66
CA LEU A 80 -2.92 0.69 -18.36
C LEU A 80 -3.63 2.05 -18.30
N ASN A 81 -3.88 2.68 -19.44
CA ASN A 81 -4.70 3.89 -19.51
C ASN A 81 -6.18 3.64 -19.15
N ASP A 82 -6.69 2.41 -19.34
CA ASP A 82 -8.04 2.05 -18.92
C ASP A 82 -8.07 1.82 -17.40
N TYR A 83 -7.03 1.22 -16.85
CA TYR A 83 -6.83 1.16 -15.39
C TYR A 83 -6.83 2.56 -14.76
N GLU A 84 -6.09 3.52 -15.33
CA GLU A 84 -6.06 4.89 -14.83
C GLU A 84 -7.45 5.55 -14.80
N LYS A 85 -8.29 5.29 -15.79
CA LYS A 85 -9.69 5.77 -15.79
C LYS A 85 -10.46 5.22 -14.60
N LEU A 86 -10.36 3.90 -14.34
CA LEU A 86 -11.04 3.26 -13.21
C LEU A 86 -10.61 3.87 -11.86
N VAL A 87 -9.31 4.06 -11.65
CA VAL A 87 -8.79 4.68 -10.44
C VAL A 87 -9.24 6.14 -10.30
N THR A 88 -9.22 6.88 -11.40
CA THR A 88 -9.67 8.29 -11.44
C THR A 88 -11.16 8.42 -11.14
N GLU A 89 -11.99 7.54 -11.72
CA GLU A 89 -13.43 7.51 -11.44
C GLU A 89 -13.73 7.14 -9.99
N ALA A 90 -12.93 6.26 -9.38
CA ALA A 90 -13.04 5.93 -7.97
C ALA A 90 -12.65 7.15 -7.10
N GLY A 91 -11.57 7.84 -7.44
CA GLY A 91 -11.13 9.05 -6.76
C GLY A 91 -12.16 10.19 -6.79
N ASN A 92 -12.89 10.31 -7.89
CA ASN A 92 -13.94 11.32 -8.07
C ASN A 92 -15.25 11.01 -7.32
N GLU A 93 -15.42 9.80 -6.80
CA GLU A 93 -16.57 9.47 -5.96
C GLU A 93 -16.34 10.00 -4.55
N THR A 94 -16.96 11.12 -4.21
CA THR A 94 -16.78 11.82 -2.93
C THR A 94 -18.01 11.79 -2.03
N THR A 95 -19.14 11.29 -2.52
CA THR A 95 -20.43 11.37 -1.84
C THR A 95 -20.84 10.06 -1.18
N ASP A 96 -20.46 8.94 -1.76
CA ASP A 96 -20.81 7.59 -1.31
C ASP A 96 -19.53 6.75 -1.09
N VAL A 97 -19.20 6.54 0.18
CA VAL A 97 -17.99 5.81 0.58
C VAL A 97 -18.04 4.36 0.10
N VAL A 98 -19.17 3.69 0.18
CA VAL A 98 -19.31 2.29 -0.26
C VAL A 98 -19.07 2.19 -1.75
N LYS A 99 -19.72 3.03 -2.53
CA LYS A 99 -19.54 3.09 -3.98
C LYS A 99 -18.12 3.46 -4.39
N ARG A 100 -17.47 4.34 -3.63
CA ARG A 100 -16.07 4.68 -3.83
C ARG A 100 -15.17 3.42 -3.68
N TYR A 101 -15.35 2.66 -2.61
CA TYR A 101 -14.59 1.43 -2.38
C TYR A 101 -14.88 0.36 -3.42
N ASP A 102 -16.12 0.20 -3.87
CA ASP A 102 -16.48 -0.74 -4.94
C ASP A 102 -15.78 -0.40 -6.27
N LYS A 103 -15.67 0.88 -6.59
CA LYS A 103 -14.92 1.35 -7.77
C LYS A 103 -13.42 1.06 -7.64
N TYR A 104 -12.82 1.28 -6.47
CA TYR A 104 -11.43 0.92 -6.24
C TYR A 104 -11.21 -0.60 -6.29
N ALA A 105 -12.12 -1.39 -5.76
CA ALA A 105 -12.07 -2.85 -5.88
C ALA A 105 -12.11 -3.30 -7.35
N THR A 106 -12.90 -2.62 -8.19
CA THR A 106 -12.94 -2.86 -9.64
C THR A 106 -11.58 -2.55 -10.29
N ALA A 107 -10.97 -1.43 -9.95
CA ALA A 107 -9.63 -1.07 -10.46
C ALA A 107 -8.56 -2.08 -10.00
N GLN A 108 -8.61 -2.52 -8.77
CA GLN A 108 -7.70 -3.55 -8.25
C GLN A 108 -7.90 -4.90 -8.95
N ALA A 109 -9.14 -5.30 -9.20
CA ALA A 109 -9.45 -6.52 -9.93
C ALA A 109 -8.88 -6.47 -11.35
N TRP A 110 -9.03 -5.34 -12.04
CA TRP A 110 -8.42 -5.13 -13.35
C TRP A 110 -6.90 -5.32 -13.32
N LEU A 111 -6.23 -4.72 -12.33
CA LEU A 111 -4.78 -4.81 -12.18
C LEU A 111 -4.31 -6.25 -11.94
N THR A 112 -5.05 -7.00 -11.14
CA THR A 112 -4.77 -8.41 -10.88
C THR A 112 -5.01 -9.28 -12.12
N ASP A 113 -6.12 -9.07 -12.83
CA ASP A 113 -6.47 -9.81 -14.04
C ASP A 113 -5.48 -9.55 -15.19
N SER A 114 -4.92 -8.35 -15.27
CA SER A 114 -3.91 -8.00 -16.28
C SER A 114 -2.58 -8.73 -16.08
N ALA A 115 -2.35 -9.34 -14.91
CA ALA A 115 -1.09 -9.96 -14.49
C ALA A 115 0.13 -9.01 -14.52
N LEU A 116 -0.09 -7.70 -14.55
CA LEU A 116 1.00 -6.72 -14.40
C LEU A 116 1.58 -6.73 -12.99
N ILE A 117 0.74 -7.04 -12.01
CA ILE A 117 1.15 -7.30 -10.62
C ILE A 117 0.55 -8.63 -10.19
N ILE A 118 1.39 -9.51 -9.68
CA ILE A 118 1.01 -10.85 -9.24
C ILE A 118 1.02 -10.89 -7.71
N PRO A 119 -0.15 -10.85 -7.05
CA PRO A 119 -0.22 -11.02 -5.60
C PRO A 119 0.22 -12.43 -5.21
N THR A 120 1.20 -12.56 -4.34
CA THR A 120 1.73 -13.86 -3.92
C THR A 120 1.31 -14.22 -2.50
N THR A 121 1.43 -13.29 -1.57
CA THR A 121 1.17 -13.54 -0.15
C THR A 121 0.60 -12.31 0.53
N THR A 122 -0.12 -12.53 1.61
CA THR A 122 -0.51 -11.47 2.55
C THR A 122 0.31 -11.63 3.83
N LEU A 123 0.97 -10.55 4.24
CA LEU A 123 1.66 -10.55 5.53
C LEU A 123 0.62 -10.56 6.65
N THR A 124 0.69 -11.59 7.48
CA THR A 124 -0.10 -11.65 8.70
C THR A 124 0.62 -10.93 9.85
N GLY A 125 -0.13 -10.56 10.89
CA GLY A 125 0.43 -9.97 12.09
C GLY A 125 1.54 -10.84 12.69
N ARG A 126 2.59 -10.20 13.19
CA ARG A 126 3.68 -10.88 13.91
C ARG A 126 3.38 -10.82 15.40
N PRO A 127 3.68 -11.88 16.17
CA PRO A 127 3.63 -11.80 17.62
C PRO A 127 4.56 -10.68 18.12
N ILE A 128 4.04 -9.81 18.96
CA ILE A 128 4.79 -8.68 19.52
C ILE A 128 4.78 -8.81 21.04
N LEU A 129 5.94 -8.70 21.66
CA LEU A 129 6.06 -8.47 23.10
C LEU A 129 6.22 -6.97 23.32
N SER A 130 5.22 -6.35 23.95
CA SER A 130 5.18 -4.90 24.11
C SER A 130 4.83 -4.50 25.53
N LYS A 131 5.37 -3.36 25.96
CA LYS A 131 4.97 -2.63 27.16
C LYS A 131 4.11 -1.39 26.85
N MET A 132 3.77 -1.18 25.60
CA MET A 132 2.89 -0.08 25.21
C MET A 132 1.47 -0.38 25.67
N VAL A 133 0.84 0.58 26.35
CA VAL A 133 -0.56 0.48 26.70
C VAL A 133 -1.38 0.42 25.40
N PRO A 134 -2.20 -0.61 25.19
CA PRO A 134 -2.91 -0.79 23.93
C PRO A 134 -3.79 0.41 23.59
N PHE A 135 -3.80 0.79 22.30
CA PHE A 135 -4.62 1.87 21.73
C PHE A 135 -4.31 3.28 22.24
N THR A 136 -3.16 3.51 22.85
CA THR A 136 -2.65 4.87 23.17
C THR A 136 -1.87 5.48 21.99
N MET A 137 -1.47 4.67 21.01
CA MET A 137 -0.95 5.14 19.72
C MET A 137 -2.07 5.37 18.72
N PRO A 138 -1.88 6.22 17.68
CA PRO A 138 -2.79 6.31 16.55
C PRO A 138 -3.06 4.93 15.93
N PHE A 139 -4.31 4.61 15.65
CA PHE A 139 -4.69 3.32 15.06
C PHE A 139 -4.18 3.16 13.64
N ALA A 140 -4.31 4.20 12.84
CA ALA A 140 -3.82 4.22 11.47
C ALA A 140 -2.69 5.25 11.36
N PHE A 141 -1.56 4.80 10.89
CA PHE A 141 -0.44 5.65 10.53
C PHE A 141 0.04 5.28 9.13
N SER A 142 0.53 6.26 8.42
CA SER A 142 1.16 6.03 7.14
C SER A 142 2.51 5.33 7.33
N GLY A 143 2.76 4.30 6.53
CA GLY A 143 3.89 3.40 6.76
C GLY A 143 5.24 4.09 6.83
N ASN A 144 5.63 4.85 5.82
CA ASN A 144 6.97 5.44 5.75
C ASN A 144 7.15 6.69 6.60
N LYS A 145 6.11 7.46 6.78
CA LYS A 145 6.15 8.69 7.60
C LYS A 145 5.88 8.41 9.07
N GLY A 146 5.24 7.29 9.35
CA GLY A 146 4.78 6.95 10.69
C GLY A 146 5.89 6.84 11.74
N THR A 147 7.03 6.31 11.39
CA THR A 147 8.14 6.13 12.34
C THR A 147 8.90 7.42 12.68
N SER A 148 8.81 8.43 11.82
CA SER A 148 9.45 9.73 12.02
C SER A 148 8.47 10.83 12.46
N ASP A 149 7.16 10.56 12.49
CA ASP A 149 6.17 11.53 12.89
C ASP A 149 6.10 11.63 14.43
N PRO A 150 6.41 12.79 15.01
CA PRO A 150 6.32 12.98 16.46
C PRO A 150 4.91 12.79 17.01
N LEU A 151 3.87 12.88 16.19
CA LEU A 151 2.49 12.64 16.59
C LEU A 151 2.23 11.18 16.96
N LEU A 152 3.02 10.23 16.46
CA LEU A 152 2.92 8.82 16.84
C LEU A 152 3.14 8.59 18.32
N TYR A 153 4.04 9.36 18.91
CA TYR A 153 4.47 9.17 20.29
C TYR A 153 3.77 10.10 21.28
N LYS A 154 3.01 11.08 20.79
CA LYS A 154 2.41 12.14 21.62
C LYS A 154 1.52 11.60 22.74
N TYR A 155 0.79 10.53 22.47
CA TYR A 155 -0.18 9.94 23.41
C TYR A 155 0.22 8.54 23.85
N LEU A 156 1.42 8.09 23.45
CA LEU A 156 1.93 6.78 23.81
C LEU A 156 2.15 6.68 25.31
N GLU A 157 1.56 5.66 25.91
CA GLU A 157 1.75 5.32 27.31
C GLU A 157 2.50 3.98 27.43
N LEU A 158 3.36 3.88 28.41
CA LEU A 158 4.09 2.67 28.73
C LEU A 158 3.70 2.17 30.11
N GLN A 159 3.66 0.84 30.27
CA GLN A 159 3.46 0.17 31.55
C GLN A 159 4.70 -0.67 31.93
N ASP A 160 4.83 -1.00 33.20
CA ASP A 160 6.01 -1.73 33.72
C ASP A 160 6.09 -3.18 33.23
N LYS A 161 4.95 -3.81 33.00
CA LYS A 161 4.85 -5.21 32.56
C LYS A 161 4.50 -5.31 31.10
N ALA A 162 4.89 -6.43 30.48
CA ALA A 162 4.44 -6.76 29.14
C ALA A 162 2.92 -6.89 29.11
N VAL A 163 2.31 -6.41 28.03
CA VAL A 163 0.87 -6.55 27.77
C VAL A 163 0.54 -8.02 27.50
N THR A 164 -0.41 -8.56 28.24
CA THR A 164 -0.92 -9.91 27.99
C THR A 164 -1.95 -9.91 26.86
N VAL A 165 -2.22 -11.08 26.28
CA VAL A 165 -3.27 -11.23 25.25
C VAL A 165 -4.63 -10.79 25.79
N ASP A 166 -4.97 -11.17 27.03
CA ASP A 166 -6.24 -10.81 27.67
C ASP A 166 -6.38 -9.30 27.90
N GLU A 167 -5.29 -8.63 28.30
CA GLU A 167 -5.27 -7.15 28.44
C GLU A 167 -5.48 -6.48 27.09
N TYR A 168 -4.79 -6.96 26.05
CA TYR A 168 -4.95 -6.44 24.71
C TYR A 168 -6.38 -6.62 24.21
N GLN A 169 -6.96 -7.82 24.34
CA GLN A 169 -8.32 -8.09 23.88
C GLN A 169 -9.37 -7.21 24.58
N LYS A 170 -9.28 -7.05 25.90
CA LYS A 170 -10.18 -6.15 26.65
C LYS A 170 -10.05 -4.70 26.20
N ALA A 171 -8.82 -4.24 25.95
CA ALA A 171 -8.58 -2.89 25.45
C ALA A 171 -9.13 -2.71 24.02
N GLN A 172 -9.00 -3.73 23.16
CA GLN A 172 -9.56 -3.73 21.82
C GLN A 172 -11.09 -3.65 21.84
N ASP A 173 -11.75 -4.46 22.66
CA ASP A 173 -13.21 -4.47 22.77
C ASP A 173 -13.73 -3.10 23.26
N LYS A 174 -13.05 -2.49 24.22
CA LYS A 174 -13.35 -1.14 24.70
C LYS A 174 -13.20 -0.11 23.59
N TRP A 175 -12.05 -0.13 22.91
CA TRP A 175 -11.74 0.82 21.83
C TRP A 175 -12.73 0.71 20.67
N MET A 176 -13.14 -0.50 20.28
CA MET A 176 -14.14 -0.70 19.23
C MET A 176 -15.48 -0.09 19.57
N LYS A 177 -15.94 -0.18 20.84
CA LYS A 177 -17.16 0.47 21.30
C LYS A 177 -17.05 1.99 21.27
N GLU A 178 -15.96 2.54 21.79
CA GLU A 178 -15.71 3.99 21.79
C GLU A 178 -15.66 4.54 20.37
N LYS A 179 -15.03 3.82 19.44
CA LYS A 179 -14.97 4.17 18.01
C LYS A 179 -16.37 4.18 17.40
N GLU A 180 -17.20 3.18 17.66
CA GLU A 180 -18.57 3.11 17.15
C GLU A 180 -19.42 4.28 17.67
N GLU A 181 -19.33 4.58 18.97
CA GLU A 181 -20.02 5.73 19.57
C GLU A 181 -19.55 7.07 19.00
N SER A 182 -18.25 7.22 18.79
CA SER A 182 -17.68 8.43 18.18
C SER A 182 -18.14 8.61 16.73
N ASN A 183 -18.18 7.53 15.95
CA ASN A 183 -18.65 7.56 14.57
C ASN A 183 -20.15 7.93 14.49
N LYS A 184 -20.98 7.42 15.40
CA LYS A 184 -22.39 7.80 15.45
C LYS A 184 -22.57 9.30 15.74
N LYS A 185 -21.83 9.85 16.71
CA LYS A 185 -21.87 11.28 17.02
C LYS A 185 -21.38 12.18 15.89
N ALA A 186 -20.48 11.70 15.06
CA ALA A 186 -19.97 12.47 13.92
C ALA A 186 -20.94 12.50 12.72
N GLN A 187 -21.99 11.66 12.74
CA GLN A 187 -23.03 11.62 11.70
C GLN A 187 -24.29 12.41 12.09
N GLU A 188 -24.40 12.84 13.35
CA GLU A 188 -25.42 13.75 13.86
C GLU A 188 -25.05 15.24 13.62
#